data_9e72a8ea10cfc9034fa7d40a9ebf106d
#
_entry.id   9e72a8ea10cfc9034fa7d40a9ebf106d
#
_cell.length_a   1.000
_cell.length_b   1.000
_cell.length_c   1.000
_cell.angle_alpha   90.00
_cell.angle_beta   90.00
_cell.angle_gamma   90.00
#
_symmetry.space_group_name_H-M   'P 1'
#
loop_
_entity.id
_entity.type
_entity.pdbx_description
1 polymer ?
#
loop_
_entity_poly.entity_id
_entity_poly.type
_entity_poly.pdbx_seq_one_letter_code
_entity_poly.pdbx_strand_id
1 'polypeptide(L)' 'MLFRSAALPDGEGAELLAALAFCRRRRIGPFARVAPDAPARMKALAALARGGFAQGVARRALAMEPDLAEEMLLSGRRA' A
#
# COMPACT_ATOMS: atom_id res chain seq x y z
N MET A 1 5.17 3.15 -27.42
CA MET A 1 5.14 3.10 -26.99
C MET A 1 5.02 2.92 -26.27
N LEU A 2 4.83 3.01 -26.02
CA LEU A 2 4.76 2.99 -25.28
C LEU A 2 4.58 2.62 -24.54
N PHE A 3 4.45 2.53 -24.34
CA PHE A 3 4.25 2.21 -23.57
C PHE A 3 4.19 2.11 -22.78
N ARG A 4 4.43 2.13 -22.68
CA ARG A 4 4.34 2.27 -21.97
C ARG A 4 3.84 2.20 -21.20
N SER A 5 3.67 2.24 -21.20
CA SER A 5 3.13 2.46 -20.68
C SER A 5 2.27 2.38 -20.04
N ALA A 6 1.84 1.89 -20.84
CA ALA A 6 0.68 1.68 -20.05
C ALA A 6 0.95 1.25 -18.69
N ALA A 7 2.07 1.03 -18.51
CA ALA A 7 2.50 0.80 -17.18
C ALA A 7 1.81 1.77 -16.26
N LEU A 8 1.68 1.39 -15.04
CA LEU A 8 1.16 2.28 -14.04
C LEU A 8 1.89 3.61 -14.13
N PRO A 9 1.17 4.70 -14.03
CA PRO A 9 1.84 5.98 -13.92
C PRO A 9 2.85 5.91 -12.79
N ASP A 10 4.01 6.44 -13.02
CA ASP A 10 5.05 6.39 -12.01
C ASP A 10 4.56 6.90 -10.67
N GLY A 11 3.73 7.94 -10.69
CA GLY A 11 3.20 8.49 -9.45
C GLY A 11 2.35 7.51 -8.68
N GLU A 12 1.54 6.71 -9.39
CA GLU A 12 0.68 5.75 -8.73
C GLU A 12 1.48 4.60 -8.13
N GLY A 13 2.48 4.12 -8.86
CA GLY A 13 3.31 3.06 -8.34
C GLY A 13 4.10 3.50 -7.14
N ALA A 14 4.66 4.71 -7.20
CA ALA A 14 5.42 5.26 -6.08
C ALA A 14 4.51 5.48 -4.88
N GLU A 15 3.29 5.93 -5.11
CA GLU A 15 2.36 6.16 -4.02
C GLU A 15 1.96 4.85 -3.35
N LEU A 16 1.78 3.80 -4.13
CA LEU A 16 1.44 2.50 -3.57
C LEU A 16 2.58 1.98 -2.69
N LEU A 17 3.81 2.11 -3.16
CA LEU A 17 4.96 1.70 -2.35
C LEU A 17 5.05 2.50 -1.07
N ALA A 18 4.81 3.80 -1.14
CA ALA A 18 4.83 4.64 0.04
C ALA A 18 3.72 4.24 1.02
N ALA A 19 2.56 3.89 0.49
CA ALA A 19 1.46 3.44 1.34
C ALA A 19 1.79 2.13 2.03
N LEU A 20 2.43 1.21 1.31
CA LEU A 20 2.84 -0.06 1.90
C LEU A 20 3.89 0.14 2.99
N ALA A 21 4.84 1.04 2.75
CA ALA A 21 5.84 1.36 3.76
C ALA A 21 5.20 1.97 5.01
N PHE A 22 4.20 2.82 4.80
CA PHE A 22 3.44 3.39 5.89
C PHE A 22 2.75 2.28 6.70
N CYS A 23 2.10 1.35 6.00
CA CYS A 23 1.42 0.23 6.63
C CYS A 23 2.41 -0.62 7.44
N ARG A 24 3.59 -0.84 6.90
CA ARG A 24 4.60 -1.65 7.57
C ARG A 24 5.03 -1.01 8.89
N ARG A 25 5.30 0.29 8.86
CA ARG A 25 5.74 0.98 10.07
C ARG A 25 4.67 0.98 11.15
N ARG A 26 3.41 1.07 10.75
CA ARG A 26 2.30 1.11 11.69
C ARG A 26 1.70 -0.26 11.96
N ARG A 27 2.16 -1.27 11.23
CA ARG A 27 1.67 -2.64 11.37
C ARG A 27 0.18 -2.72 11.16
N ILE A 28 -0.26 -2.11 10.09
CA ILE A 28 -1.68 -2.15 9.68
C ILE A 28 -1.78 -2.80 8.31
N GLY A 29 -3.00 -3.18 7.94
CA GLY A 29 -3.24 -3.79 6.64
C GLY A 29 -2.48 -5.08 6.49
N PRO A 30 -1.71 -5.26 5.40
CA PRO A 30 -1.00 -6.51 5.18
C PRO A 30 0.09 -6.80 6.22
N PHE A 31 0.49 -5.82 7.00
CA PHE A 31 1.52 -6.01 8.02
C PHE A 31 0.96 -6.09 9.42
N ALA A 32 -0.35 -6.18 9.56
CA ALA A 32 -0.97 -6.35 10.85
C ALA A 32 -0.66 -7.74 11.39
N ARG A 33 -0.51 -7.85 12.69
CA ARG A 33 -0.21 -9.13 13.33
C ARG A 33 -1.35 -10.11 13.19
N VAL A 34 -2.56 -9.61 13.25
CA VAL A 34 -3.77 -10.42 13.20
C VAL A 34 -4.60 -9.89 12.05
N ALA A 35 -5.31 -10.77 11.38
CA ALA A 35 -6.17 -10.34 10.29
C ALA A 35 -7.11 -9.26 10.82
N PRO A 36 -7.13 -8.07 10.20
CA PRO A 36 -7.93 -6.98 10.73
C PRO A 36 -9.42 -7.21 10.48
N ASP A 37 -10.22 -6.87 11.48
CA ASP A 37 -11.66 -6.87 11.31
C ASP A 37 -12.10 -5.57 10.63
N ALA A 38 -13.41 -5.42 10.44
CA ALA A 38 -13.91 -4.26 9.73
C ALA A 38 -13.54 -2.94 10.41
N PRO A 39 -13.71 -2.78 11.75
CA PRO A 39 -13.29 -1.54 12.39
C PRO A 39 -11.81 -1.25 12.25
N ALA A 40 -10.97 -2.28 12.32
CA ALA A 40 -9.54 -2.09 12.19
C ALA A 40 -9.19 -1.64 10.78
N ARG A 41 -9.86 -2.20 9.77
CA ARG A 41 -9.62 -1.79 8.39
C ARG A 41 -10.03 -0.36 8.17
N MET A 42 -11.14 0.06 8.77
CA MET A 42 -11.57 1.44 8.63
C MET A 42 -10.60 2.40 9.29
N LYS A 43 -10.07 2.04 10.43
CA LYS A 43 -9.06 2.85 11.10
C LYS A 43 -7.80 2.96 10.24
N ALA A 44 -7.40 1.84 9.64
CA ALA A 44 -6.22 1.84 8.79
C ALA A 44 -6.43 2.72 7.57
N LEU A 45 -7.61 2.64 6.96
CA LEU A 45 -7.93 3.47 5.82
C LEU A 45 -7.90 4.95 6.20
N ALA A 46 -8.45 5.28 7.36
CA ALA A 46 -8.45 6.67 7.83
C ALA A 46 -7.02 7.16 8.08
N ALA A 47 -6.18 6.29 8.63
CA ALA A 47 -4.79 6.66 8.88
C ALA A 47 -4.06 6.96 7.57
N LEU A 48 -4.29 6.14 6.56
CA LEU A 48 -3.68 6.38 5.24
C LEU A 48 -4.21 7.68 4.64
N ALA A 49 -5.49 7.93 4.78
CA ALA A 49 -6.07 9.16 4.26
C ALA A 49 -5.44 10.38 4.94
N ARG A 50 -5.21 10.30 6.23
CA ARG A 50 -4.55 11.40 6.95
C ARG A 50 -3.11 11.57 6.52
N GLY A 51 -2.47 10.48 6.09
CA GLY A 51 -1.13 10.55 5.58
C GLY A 51 -1.04 11.13 4.18
N GLY A 52 -2.17 11.43 3.57
CA GLY A 52 -2.19 12.05 2.26
C GLY A 52 -2.34 11.08 1.11
N PHE A 53 -2.61 9.82 1.37
CA PHE A 53 -2.73 8.82 0.31
C PHE A 53 -4.13 8.86 -0.28
N ALA A 54 -4.19 8.71 -1.62
CA ALA A 54 -5.47 8.64 -2.30
C ALA A 54 -6.23 7.40 -1.84
N GLN A 55 -7.57 7.50 -1.82
CA GLN A 55 -8.39 6.43 -1.32
C GLN A 55 -8.19 5.13 -2.09
N GLY A 56 -8.08 5.22 -3.42
CA GLY A 56 -7.84 4.04 -4.23
C GLY A 56 -6.54 3.35 -3.88
N VAL A 57 -5.48 4.13 -3.68
CA VAL A 57 -4.19 3.58 -3.30
C VAL A 57 -4.27 2.95 -1.91
N ALA A 58 -4.94 3.63 -0.98
CA ALA A 58 -5.07 3.12 0.38
C ALA A 58 -5.79 1.78 0.38
N ARG A 59 -6.87 1.68 -0.38
CA ARG A 59 -7.62 0.43 -0.45
C ARG A 59 -6.80 -0.69 -1.05
N ARG A 60 -6.03 -0.39 -2.09
CA ARG A 60 -5.18 -1.40 -2.72
C ARG A 60 -4.12 -1.89 -1.74
N ALA A 61 -3.51 -0.97 -1.03
CA ALA A 61 -2.48 -1.34 -0.07
C ALA A 61 -3.06 -2.22 1.04
N LEU A 62 -4.24 -1.87 1.54
CA LEU A 62 -4.85 -2.62 2.62
C LEU A 62 -5.34 -4.00 2.18
N ALA A 63 -5.66 -4.16 0.90
CA ALA A 63 -6.16 -5.42 0.38
C ALA A 63 -5.06 -6.36 -0.08
N MET A 64 -3.82 -5.90 -0.10
CA MET A 64 -2.72 -6.69 -0.62
C MET A 64 -2.34 -7.80 0.35
N GLU A 65 -1.94 -8.94 -0.20
CA GLU A 65 -1.45 -10.03 0.62
C GLU A 65 -0.12 -9.68 1.26
N PRO A 66 0.12 -10.12 2.50
CA PRO A 66 1.36 -9.76 3.19
C PRO A 66 2.63 -10.12 2.43
N ASP A 67 2.68 -11.32 1.85
CA ASP A 67 3.87 -11.75 1.13
C ASP A 67 4.12 -10.88 -0.08
N LEU A 68 3.07 -10.56 -0.82
CA LEU A 68 3.20 -9.72 -1.99
C LEU A 68 3.60 -8.30 -1.61
N ALA A 69 3.02 -7.79 -0.54
CA ALA A 69 3.34 -6.44 -0.08
C ALA A 69 4.81 -6.34 0.30
N GLU A 70 5.30 -7.35 1.01
CA GLU A 70 6.70 -7.36 1.42
C GLU A 70 7.61 -7.46 0.21
N GLU A 71 7.25 -8.30 -0.74
CA GLU A 71 8.05 -8.45 -1.96
C GLU A 71 8.11 -7.14 -2.73
N MET A 72 7.00 -6.44 -2.83
CA MET A 72 6.99 -5.15 -3.52
C MET A 72 7.87 -4.12 -2.84
N LEU A 73 7.86 -4.11 -1.51
CA LEU A 73 8.72 -3.18 -0.78
C LEU A 73 10.19 -3.50 -0.99
N LEU A 74 10.54 -4.77 -1.00
CA LEU A 74 11.92 -5.17 -1.23
C LEU A 74 12.34 -4.81 -2.65
N SER A 75 11.49 -5.08 -3.63
CA SER A 75 11.80 -4.73 -5.01
C SER A 75 11.94 -3.23 -5.19
N GLY A 76 11.07 -2.47 -4.55
CA GLY A 76 11.14 -1.02 -4.62
C GLY A 76 12.42 -0.47 -4.06
N ARG A 77 12.93 -1.10 -3.01
CA ARG A 77 14.20 -0.66 -2.43
C ARG A 77 15.38 -0.90 -3.33
N ARG A 78 15.31 -1.97 -4.10
CA ARG A 78 16.41 -2.28 -5.02
C ARG A 78 16.42 -1.38 -6.23
N ALA A 79 15.27 -0.92 -6.62
CA ALA A 79 15.17 0.01 -7.74
C ALA A 79 15.67 1.41 -7.37
#